data_00ff048a880f8d65343071a4f881205e
#
_entry.id   00ff048a880f8d65343071a4f881205e
#
_cell.length_a   1.000
_cell.length_b   1.000
_cell.length_c   1.000
_cell.angle_alpha   90.00
_cell.angle_beta   90.00
_cell.angle_gamma   90.00
#
_symmetry.space_group_name_H-M   'P 1'
#
loop_
_entity.id
_entity.type
_entity.pdbx_description
1 polymer ?
#
loop_
_entity_poly.entity_id
_entity_poly.type
_entity_poly.pdbx_seq_one_letter_code
_entity_poly.pdbx_strand_id
1 'polypeptide(L)'
;MTRKYFGTDGIRGAVGQHPITPDFVLKLAHAVGRVLKKTEARPTVLIGKDTRISGYMLESALESGFNSAGVDVVLLGPIPTPAVAYLTRAQRASLGVVISASHNAFADNGIKFFSAKGTKLDDAWELAVEAALEEPPKWVDSANLGKARRLDDAAGRYIEFCKSTFANDLTLRGLKIVVDGAHGAAYQVAPKVFHELGAEVISIGCSPDGLNINHEVGATHPEALIAAVKVHKADYGIALDGDADRLQFVDAKGRLFNGDEVLYLMVADRLGRDEHVPGAVGTLMTNLAVEQALVAKGVAFVRAKVGDRYVLEELDKRGWILGGEGSGHLLALDKHTTGDGIVSALQVLQACVRSGKSMSDLLSGVTLFPQTLINVRLQAGQSWTELQKLPQLLAATKLVEAELGKSGRVLIRASGTEPLVRVMVEAQDAVQARSCAEKIALTLTL
;
A
#
# COMPACT_ATOMS: atom_id res chain seq x y z
N MET A 1 -6.34 -21.14 -15.62
CA MET A 1 -7.18 -20.06 -16.19
C MET A 1 -6.55 -18.74 -15.80
N THR A 2 -6.56 -17.76 -16.66
CA THR A 2 -6.10 -16.39 -16.34
C THR A 2 -7.26 -15.62 -15.71
N ARG A 3 -7.00 -14.83 -14.66
CA ARG A 3 -7.99 -13.96 -14.01
C ARG A 3 -8.51 -12.93 -15.01
N LYS A 4 -9.81 -12.67 -15.00
CA LYS A 4 -10.49 -11.75 -15.92
C LYS A 4 -10.73 -10.37 -15.28
N TYR A 5 -11.10 -10.35 -14.00
CA TYR A 5 -11.48 -9.15 -13.27
C TYR A 5 -10.50 -8.80 -12.16
N PHE A 6 -9.96 -9.81 -11.47
CA PHE A 6 -9.01 -9.58 -10.39
C PHE A 6 -7.63 -9.15 -10.91
N GLY A 7 -7.18 -7.98 -10.47
CA GLY A 7 -5.81 -7.48 -10.63
C GLY A 7 -4.88 -7.98 -9.54
N THR A 8 -3.79 -7.26 -9.30
CA THR A 8 -2.83 -7.54 -8.22
C THR A 8 -3.38 -7.18 -6.83
N ASP A 9 -4.37 -6.27 -6.76
CA ASP A 9 -4.95 -5.76 -5.53
C ASP A 9 -6.46 -5.55 -5.68
N GLY A 10 -7.20 -6.64 -5.88
CA GLY A 10 -8.65 -6.63 -6.08
C GLY A 10 -9.09 -6.21 -7.47
N ILE A 11 -10.32 -5.72 -7.57
CA ILE A 11 -10.96 -5.28 -8.82
C ILE A 11 -11.01 -3.76 -8.81
N ARG A 12 -10.52 -3.08 -9.85
CA ARG A 12 -10.49 -1.60 -9.93
C ARG A 12 -10.97 -1.12 -11.30
N GLY A 13 -11.47 0.12 -11.34
CA GLY A 13 -11.86 0.79 -12.59
C GLY A 13 -12.55 2.12 -12.35
N ALA A 14 -12.89 2.79 -13.46
CA ALA A 14 -13.66 4.02 -13.41
C ALA A 14 -15.11 3.74 -12.99
N VAL A 15 -15.62 4.55 -12.07
CA VAL A 15 -17.00 4.41 -11.57
C VAL A 15 -18.01 4.63 -12.70
N GLY A 16 -19.01 3.77 -12.76
CA GLY A 16 -20.03 3.78 -13.84
C GLY A 16 -19.60 3.04 -15.11
N GLN A 17 -18.37 2.54 -15.15
CA GLN A 17 -17.87 1.66 -16.20
C GLN A 17 -17.61 0.25 -15.64
N HIS A 18 -17.93 -0.77 -16.43
CA HIS A 18 -17.65 -2.14 -16.06
C HIS A 18 -16.15 -2.34 -15.76
N PRO A 19 -15.73 -2.95 -14.64
CA PRO A 19 -16.55 -3.69 -13.67
C PRO A 19 -17.03 -2.88 -12.45
N ILE A 20 -16.80 -1.56 -12.37
CA ILE A 20 -17.21 -0.74 -11.20
C ILE A 20 -18.59 -0.13 -11.44
N THR A 21 -19.58 -1.01 -11.59
CA THR A 21 -21.00 -0.70 -11.72
C THR A 21 -21.81 -1.40 -10.64
N PRO A 22 -22.94 -0.85 -10.16
CA PRO A 22 -23.71 -1.44 -9.05
C PRO A 22 -24.26 -2.83 -9.36
N ASP A 23 -24.65 -3.08 -10.60
CA ASP A 23 -25.17 -4.38 -11.04
C ASP A 23 -24.07 -5.47 -11.04
N PHE A 24 -22.86 -5.13 -11.51
CA PHE A 24 -21.72 -6.05 -11.44
C PHE A 24 -21.31 -6.32 -9.99
N VAL A 25 -21.23 -5.27 -9.17
CA VAL A 25 -20.81 -5.38 -7.77
C VAL A 25 -21.79 -6.20 -6.93
N LEU A 26 -23.09 -6.06 -7.19
CA LEU A 26 -24.11 -6.93 -6.59
C LEU A 26 -23.88 -8.40 -6.97
N LYS A 27 -23.67 -8.68 -8.26
CA LYS A 27 -23.39 -10.03 -8.75
C LYS A 27 -22.09 -10.59 -8.15
N LEU A 28 -21.05 -9.76 -8.05
CA LEU A 28 -19.78 -10.12 -7.43
C LEU A 28 -19.97 -10.54 -5.97
N ALA A 29 -20.68 -9.73 -5.18
CA ALA A 29 -20.95 -10.03 -3.78
C ALA A 29 -21.77 -11.32 -3.61
N HIS A 30 -22.77 -11.54 -4.47
CA HIS A 30 -23.54 -12.79 -4.48
C HIS A 30 -22.65 -14.00 -4.80
N ALA A 31 -21.77 -13.90 -5.81
CA ALA A 31 -20.84 -14.97 -6.18
C ALA A 31 -19.86 -15.27 -5.05
N VAL A 32 -19.27 -14.23 -4.44
CA VAL A 32 -18.40 -14.35 -3.26
C VAL A 32 -19.15 -15.05 -2.11
N GLY A 33 -20.39 -14.63 -1.83
CA GLY A 33 -21.24 -15.26 -0.79
C GLY A 33 -21.44 -16.75 -1.05
N ARG A 34 -21.69 -17.15 -2.30
CA ARG A 34 -21.81 -18.56 -2.69
C ARG A 34 -20.53 -19.36 -2.47
N VAL A 35 -19.38 -18.75 -2.75
CA VAL A 35 -18.07 -19.39 -2.50
C VAL A 35 -17.85 -19.58 -1.00
N LEU A 36 -18.12 -18.58 -0.17
CA LEU A 36 -18.01 -18.68 1.29
C LEU A 36 -18.93 -19.76 1.87
N LYS A 37 -20.15 -19.87 1.39
CA LYS A 37 -21.12 -20.88 1.86
C LYS A 37 -20.75 -22.33 1.53
N LYS A 38 -19.74 -22.56 0.71
CA LYS A 38 -19.21 -23.94 0.52
C LYS A 38 -18.49 -24.46 1.76
N THR A 39 -17.95 -23.56 2.58
CA THR A 39 -17.15 -23.91 3.77
C THR A 39 -17.80 -23.51 5.09
N GLU A 40 -18.76 -22.59 5.07
CA GLU A 40 -19.40 -22.04 6.26
C GLU A 40 -20.92 -21.88 6.03
N ALA A 41 -21.74 -22.41 6.94
CA ALA A 41 -23.19 -22.39 6.79
C ALA A 41 -23.79 -20.97 6.85
N ARG A 42 -23.25 -20.08 7.71
CA ARG A 42 -23.67 -18.69 7.86
C ARG A 42 -22.46 -17.75 7.99
N PRO A 43 -21.81 -17.43 6.87
CA PRO A 43 -20.65 -16.55 6.87
C PRO A 43 -21.04 -15.11 7.23
N THR A 44 -20.08 -14.39 7.82
CA THR A 44 -20.19 -12.96 8.11
C THR A 44 -19.10 -12.19 7.37
N VAL A 45 -19.48 -11.13 6.67
CA VAL A 45 -18.57 -10.26 5.91
C VAL A 45 -18.54 -8.87 6.53
N LEU A 46 -17.33 -8.33 6.75
CA LEU A 46 -17.13 -6.93 7.13
C LEU A 46 -16.92 -6.10 5.86
N ILE A 47 -17.57 -4.93 5.77
CA ILE A 47 -17.40 -3.99 4.65
C ILE A 47 -16.95 -2.64 5.19
N GLY A 48 -15.75 -2.20 4.82
CA GLY A 48 -15.25 -0.85 5.01
C GLY A 48 -15.08 -0.13 3.69
N LYS A 49 -14.94 1.18 3.73
CA LYS A 49 -14.79 2.02 2.54
C LYS A 49 -13.90 3.22 2.82
N ASP A 50 -13.35 3.82 1.76
CA ASP A 50 -12.80 5.16 1.84
C ASP A 50 -13.90 6.24 1.76
N THR A 51 -13.52 7.46 1.53
CA THR A 51 -14.42 8.63 1.57
C THR A 51 -15.06 8.97 0.23
N ARG A 52 -14.78 8.21 -0.84
CA ARG A 52 -15.34 8.46 -2.19
C ARG A 52 -16.85 8.42 -2.16
N ILE A 53 -17.51 9.38 -2.85
CA ILE A 53 -18.97 9.43 -2.96
C ILE A 53 -19.55 8.12 -3.51
N SER A 54 -18.87 7.48 -4.46
CA SER A 54 -19.28 6.19 -5.04
C SER A 54 -19.27 5.03 -4.04
N GLY A 55 -18.55 5.16 -2.92
CA GLY A 55 -18.49 4.15 -1.87
C GLY A 55 -19.86 3.82 -1.28
N TYR A 56 -20.76 4.79 -1.18
CA TYR A 56 -22.12 4.55 -0.65
C TYR A 56 -22.96 3.67 -1.57
N MET A 57 -22.90 3.94 -2.88
CA MET A 57 -23.61 3.13 -3.89
C MET A 57 -23.07 1.70 -3.93
N LEU A 58 -21.74 1.55 -3.94
CA LEU A 58 -21.08 0.25 -4.02
C LEU A 58 -21.27 -0.57 -2.73
N GLU A 59 -21.28 0.07 -1.55
CA GLU A 59 -21.59 -0.57 -0.26
C GLU A 59 -22.99 -1.18 -0.27
N SER A 60 -24.00 -0.43 -0.75
CA SER A 60 -25.37 -0.92 -0.85
C SER A 60 -25.51 -2.09 -1.82
N ALA A 61 -24.78 -2.06 -2.94
CA ALA A 61 -24.74 -3.16 -3.90
C ALA A 61 -24.10 -4.43 -3.30
N LEU A 62 -22.96 -4.28 -2.60
CA LEU A 62 -22.30 -5.39 -1.90
C LEU A 62 -23.20 -5.99 -0.82
N GLU A 63 -23.80 -5.14 0.03
CA GLU A 63 -24.74 -5.57 1.08
C GLU A 63 -25.87 -6.41 0.51
N SER A 64 -26.55 -5.89 -0.52
CA SER A 64 -27.66 -6.59 -1.18
C SER A 64 -27.21 -7.93 -1.78
N GLY A 65 -26.05 -7.95 -2.44
CA GLY A 65 -25.49 -9.15 -3.04
C GLY A 65 -25.16 -10.24 -2.00
N PHE A 66 -24.49 -9.87 -0.91
CA PHE A 66 -24.19 -10.81 0.19
C PHE A 66 -25.42 -11.32 0.88
N ASN A 67 -26.37 -10.43 1.23
CA ASN A 67 -27.61 -10.81 1.90
C ASN A 67 -28.43 -11.78 1.03
N SER A 68 -28.46 -11.57 -0.29
CA SER A 68 -29.15 -12.46 -1.24
C SER A 68 -28.53 -13.86 -1.35
N ALA A 69 -27.26 -14.01 -0.97
CA ALA A 69 -26.58 -15.29 -0.88
C ALA A 69 -26.68 -15.94 0.51
N GLY A 70 -27.34 -15.29 1.49
CA GLY A 70 -27.48 -15.76 2.87
C GLY A 70 -26.24 -15.50 3.72
N VAL A 71 -25.51 -14.42 3.45
CA VAL A 71 -24.32 -13.98 4.17
C VAL A 71 -24.68 -12.76 5.02
N ASP A 72 -24.30 -12.77 6.30
CA ASP A 72 -24.50 -11.62 7.18
C ASP A 72 -23.43 -10.54 6.88
N VAL A 73 -23.81 -9.27 6.96
CA VAL A 73 -22.95 -8.11 6.66
C VAL A 73 -22.78 -7.22 7.88
N VAL A 74 -21.54 -6.78 8.11
CA VAL A 74 -21.21 -5.77 9.14
C VAL A 74 -20.60 -4.56 8.45
N LEU A 75 -21.28 -3.44 8.49
CA LEU A 75 -20.83 -2.18 7.89
C LEU A 75 -19.95 -1.42 8.87
N LEU A 76 -18.74 -1.03 8.43
CA LEU A 76 -17.76 -0.31 9.24
C LEU A 76 -17.76 1.21 8.98
N GLY A 77 -18.34 1.63 7.85
CA GLY A 77 -18.26 3.01 7.37
C GLY A 77 -16.88 3.37 6.79
N PRO A 78 -16.57 4.67 6.67
CA PRO A 78 -15.25 5.13 6.23
C PRO A 78 -14.18 4.76 7.26
N ILE A 79 -13.26 3.89 6.86
CA ILE A 79 -12.19 3.37 7.72
C ILE A 79 -11.01 2.88 6.86
N PRO A 80 -9.75 2.99 7.32
CA PRO A 80 -8.57 2.50 6.60
C PRO A 80 -8.64 1.04 6.13
N THR A 81 -8.04 0.77 4.98
CA THR A 81 -7.89 -0.61 4.48
C THR A 81 -7.28 -1.55 5.53
N PRO A 82 -6.18 -1.20 6.23
CA PRO A 82 -5.64 -2.04 7.29
C PRO A 82 -6.61 -2.23 8.47
N ALA A 83 -7.47 -1.27 8.76
CA ALA A 83 -8.49 -1.43 9.80
C ALA A 83 -9.48 -2.55 9.47
N VAL A 84 -9.87 -2.68 8.20
CA VAL A 84 -10.74 -3.79 7.76
C VAL A 84 -10.03 -5.13 7.94
N ALA A 85 -8.76 -5.24 7.55
CA ALA A 85 -7.97 -6.45 7.76
C ALA A 85 -7.89 -6.84 9.25
N TYR A 86 -7.59 -5.87 10.12
CA TYR A 86 -7.57 -6.06 11.57
C TYR A 86 -8.93 -6.50 12.12
N LEU A 87 -9.99 -5.76 11.79
CA LEU A 87 -11.33 -6.02 12.32
C LEU A 87 -11.90 -7.34 11.82
N THR A 88 -11.59 -7.76 10.59
CA THR A 88 -11.98 -9.08 10.06
C THR A 88 -11.49 -10.19 10.98
N ARG A 89 -10.23 -10.14 11.37
CA ARG A 89 -9.63 -11.08 12.30
C ARG A 89 -10.19 -10.92 13.73
N ALA A 90 -10.24 -9.68 14.23
CA ALA A 90 -10.67 -9.38 15.60
C ALA A 90 -12.14 -9.74 15.86
N GLN A 91 -13.02 -9.58 14.87
CA GLN A 91 -14.44 -9.94 14.93
C GLN A 91 -14.70 -11.40 14.52
N ARG A 92 -13.67 -12.16 14.13
CA ARG A 92 -13.77 -13.53 13.63
C ARG A 92 -14.74 -13.64 12.44
N ALA A 93 -14.70 -12.63 11.56
CA ALA A 93 -15.51 -12.65 10.34
C ALA A 93 -14.89 -13.59 9.29
N SER A 94 -15.72 -14.10 8.40
CA SER A 94 -15.32 -15.00 7.32
C SER A 94 -14.51 -14.28 6.24
N LEU A 95 -14.80 -12.98 6.02
CA LEU A 95 -14.18 -12.17 4.97
C LEU A 95 -14.24 -10.68 5.33
N GLY A 96 -13.20 -9.93 4.94
CA GLY A 96 -13.21 -8.47 4.90
C GLY A 96 -13.29 -7.95 3.48
N VAL A 97 -14.07 -6.90 3.26
CA VAL A 97 -14.20 -6.20 1.98
C VAL A 97 -13.89 -4.73 2.16
N VAL A 98 -13.06 -4.18 1.29
CA VAL A 98 -12.74 -2.75 1.25
C VAL A 98 -13.17 -2.16 -0.08
N ILE A 99 -13.90 -1.06 -0.02
CA ILE A 99 -14.28 -0.27 -1.18
C ILE A 99 -13.31 0.91 -1.26
N SER A 100 -12.29 0.79 -2.09
CA SER A 100 -11.29 1.83 -2.32
C SER A 100 -10.46 1.59 -3.57
N ALA A 101 -10.00 2.67 -4.19
CA ALA A 101 -8.96 2.67 -5.22
C ALA A 101 -7.64 3.29 -4.71
N SER A 102 -7.38 3.27 -3.38
CA SER A 102 -6.15 3.76 -2.75
C SER A 102 -5.83 5.21 -3.16
N HIS A 103 -4.71 5.43 -3.82
CA HIS A 103 -4.20 6.75 -4.19
C HIS A 103 -4.80 7.35 -5.49
N ASN A 104 -5.71 6.64 -6.17
CA ASN A 104 -6.36 7.17 -7.38
C ASN A 104 -7.30 8.35 -7.04
N ALA A 105 -7.61 9.16 -8.04
CA ALA A 105 -8.64 10.21 -7.93
C ALA A 105 -10.04 9.62 -7.65
N PHE A 106 -10.98 10.44 -7.20
CA PHE A 106 -12.33 10.01 -6.77
C PHE A 106 -13.16 9.33 -7.86
N ALA A 107 -12.84 9.61 -9.14
CA ALA A 107 -13.55 9.03 -10.28
C ALA A 107 -13.35 7.51 -10.43
N ASP A 108 -12.28 6.98 -9.85
CA ASP A 108 -12.02 5.55 -9.77
C ASP A 108 -12.50 4.98 -8.44
N ASN A 109 -12.82 3.68 -8.43
CA ASN A 109 -13.02 2.92 -7.20
C ASN A 109 -12.55 1.47 -7.38
N GLY A 110 -12.57 0.69 -6.30
CA GLY A 110 -12.16 -0.70 -6.33
C GLY A 110 -12.76 -1.51 -5.18
N ILE A 111 -12.64 -2.81 -5.29
CA ILE A 111 -13.09 -3.76 -4.27
C ILE A 111 -11.95 -4.72 -3.98
N LYS A 112 -11.48 -4.70 -2.73
CA LYS A 112 -10.42 -5.55 -2.22
C LYS A 112 -11.01 -6.54 -1.22
N PHE A 113 -10.37 -7.70 -1.08
CA PHE A 113 -10.81 -8.75 -0.18
C PHE A 113 -9.70 -9.19 0.77
N PHE A 114 -10.08 -9.46 2.02
CA PHE A 114 -9.22 -10.02 3.05
C PHE A 114 -9.81 -11.30 3.61
N SER A 115 -8.98 -12.31 3.77
CA SER A 115 -9.36 -13.58 4.40
C SER A 115 -9.75 -13.39 5.88
N ALA A 116 -10.31 -14.41 6.50
CA ALA A 116 -10.58 -14.44 7.94
C ALA A 116 -9.34 -14.19 8.82
N LYS A 117 -8.14 -14.38 8.26
CA LYS A 117 -6.86 -14.06 8.91
C LYS A 117 -6.42 -12.60 8.74
N GLY A 118 -7.18 -11.77 8.03
CA GLY A 118 -6.78 -10.40 7.70
C GLY A 118 -5.63 -10.32 6.69
N THR A 119 -5.46 -11.34 5.86
CA THR A 119 -4.46 -11.39 4.79
C THR A 119 -5.16 -11.36 3.43
N LYS A 120 -4.43 -11.02 2.37
CA LYS A 120 -4.94 -11.15 0.99
C LYS A 120 -5.31 -12.59 0.68
N LEU A 121 -6.25 -12.76 -0.23
CA LEU A 121 -6.71 -14.06 -0.69
C LEU A 121 -5.79 -14.61 -1.81
N ASP A 122 -5.77 -15.92 -1.96
CA ASP A 122 -4.98 -16.59 -2.98
C ASP A 122 -5.67 -16.58 -4.36
N ASP A 123 -4.90 -16.90 -5.41
CA ASP A 123 -5.39 -16.97 -6.79
C ASP A 123 -6.49 -18.01 -6.98
N ALA A 124 -6.45 -19.12 -6.23
CA ALA A 124 -7.44 -20.18 -6.33
C ALA A 124 -8.81 -19.69 -5.86
N TRP A 125 -8.85 -18.89 -4.80
CA TRP A 125 -10.08 -18.28 -4.31
C TRP A 125 -10.64 -17.26 -5.32
N GLU A 126 -9.79 -16.38 -5.87
CA GLU A 126 -10.18 -15.39 -6.88
C GLU A 126 -10.77 -16.07 -8.12
N LEU A 127 -10.14 -17.14 -8.61
CA LEU A 127 -10.64 -17.94 -9.73
C LEU A 127 -11.96 -18.63 -9.41
N ALA A 128 -12.15 -19.11 -8.17
CA ALA A 128 -13.42 -19.70 -7.74
C ALA A 128 -14.57 -18.69 -7.73
N VAL A 129 -14.29 -17.43 -7.36
CA VAL A 129 -15.25 -16.33 -7.42
C VAL A 129 -15.60 -15.99 -8.88
N GLU A 130 -14.60 -15.87 -9.75
CA GLU A 130 -14.85 -15.61 -11.18
C GLU A 130 -15.64 -16.72 -11.85
N ALA A 131 -15.38 -17.98 -11.52
CA ALA A 131 -16.20 -19.09 -11.99
C ALA A 131 -17.66 -19.00 -11.49
N ALA A 132 -17.86 -18.60 -10.22
CA ALA A 132 -19.19 -18.41 -9.67
C ALA A 132 -19.93 -17.21 -10.29
N LEU A 133 -19.23 -16.19 -10.79
CA LEU A 133 -19.82 -15.05 -11.51
C LEU A 133 -20.42 -15.44 -12.87
N GLU A 134 -19.87 -16.45 -13.53
CA GLU A 134 -20.38 -16.94 -14.83
C GLU A 134 -21.64 -17.81 -14.67
N GLU A 135 -21.94 -18.27 -13.45
CA GLU A 135 -23.15 -19.06 -13.18
C GLU A 135 -24.36 -18.15 -12.92
N PRO A 136 -25.58 -18.58 -13.32
CA PRO A 136 -26.81 -17.87 -12.98
C PRO A 136 -26.95 -17.69 -11.45
N PRO A 137 -27.39 -16.52 -10.97
CA PRO A 137 -27.57 -16.29 -9.54
C PRO A 137 -28.63 -17.22 -8.97
N LYS A 138 -28.37 -17.80 -7.80
CA LYS A 138 -29.30 -18.62 -7.03
C LYS A 138 -29.58 -17.92 -5.71
N TRP A 139 -30.70 -17.21 -5.65
CA TRP A 139 -31.16 -16.52 -4.44
C TRP A 139 -31.57 -17.53 -3.38
N VAL A 140 -31.24 -17.26 -2.13
CA VAL A 140 -31.74 -18.03 -1.02
C VAL A 140 -33.22 -17.66 -0.75
N ASP A 141 -33.99 -18.54 -0.12
CA ASP A 141 -35.32 -18.21 0.33
C ASP A 141 -35.32 -17.12 1.42
N SER A 142 -36.45 -16.50 1.68
CA SER A 142 -36.56 -15.36 2.60
C SER A 142 -36.18 -15.70 4.05
N ALA A 143 -36.30 -16.97 4.48
CA ALA A 143 -35.90 -17.40 5.82
C ALA A 143 -34.36 -17.47 5.98
N ASN A 144 -33.66 -17.60 4.87
CA ASN A 144 -32.20 -17.78 4.82
C ASN A 144 -31.42 -16.52 4.35
N LEU A 145 -32.10 -15.39 4.12
CA LEU A 145 -31.45 -14.12 3.79
C LEU A 145 -30.45 -13.70 4.90
N GLY A 146 -29.34 -13.12 4.49
CA GLY A 146 -28.40 -12.48 5.40
C GLY A 146 -28.97 -11.21 6.02
N LYS A 147 -28.40 -10.77 7.14
CA LYS A 147 -28.76 -9.54 7.83
C LYS A 147 -27.60 -8.57 7.81
N ALA A 148 -27.88 -7.28 7.64
CA ALA A 148 -26.89 -6.22 7.78
C ALA A 148 -27.02 -5.54 9.14
N ARG A 149 -25.87 -5.16 9.71
CA ARG A 149 -25.76 -4.31 10.89
C ARG A 149 -24.54 -3.38 10.78
N ARG A 150 -24.52 -2.32 11.55
CA ARG A 150 -23.37 -1.43 11.66
C ARG A 150 -22.54 -1.77 12.90
N LEU A 151 -21.21 -1.60 12.82
CA LEU A 151 -20.30 -1.66 13.95
C LEU A 151 -19.89 -0.22 14.31
N ASP A 152 -20.55 0.37 15.29
CA ASP A 152 -20.41 1.80 15.60
C ASP A 152 -19.07 2.14 16.27
N ASP A 153 -18.43 1.18 16.92
CA ASP A 153 -17.15 1.33 17.61
C ASP A 153 -15.92 0.89 16.77
N ALA A 154 -16.10 0.64 15.47
CA ALA A 154 -15.04 0.18 14.58
C ALA A 154 -13.78 1.08 14.61
N ALA A 155 -13.99 2.39 14.54
CA ALA A 155 -12.89 3.38 14.59
C ALA A 155 -12.12 3.32 15.93
N GLY A 156 -12.82 3.27 17.05
CA GLY A 156 -12.20 3.16 18.39
C GLY A 156 -11.37 1.89 18.55
N ARG A 157 -11.89 0.75 18.07
CA ARG A 157 -11.13 -0.52 18.11
C ARG A 157 -9.85 -0.46 17.30
N TYR A 158 -9.87 0.18 16.14
CA TYR A 158 -8.67 0.32 15.31
C TYR A 158 -7.68 1.33 15.91
N ILE A 159 -8.15 2.44 16.50
CA ILE A 159 -7.30 3.39 17.24
C ILE A 159 -6.55 2.66 18.35
N GLU A 160 -7.24 1.88 19.19
CA GLU A 160 -6.61 1.11 20.26
C GLU A 160 -5.61 0.09 19.73
N PHE A 161 -5.95 -0.58 18.62
CA PHE A 161 -5.01 -1.49 17.97
C PHE A 161 -3.75 -0.76 17.50
N CYS A 162 -3.85 0.36 16.78
CA CYS A 162 -2.68 1.14 16.36
C CYS A 162 -1.81 1.54 17.55
N LYS A 163 -2.42 2.09 18.62
CA LYS A 163 -1.70 2.48 19.84
C LYS A 163 -0.99 1.30 20.50
N SER A 164 -1.59 0.10 20.48
CA SER A 164 -0.97 -1.10 21.05
C SER A 164 0.30 -1.56 20.33
N THR A 165 0.55 -1.07 19.11
CA THR A 165 1.79 -1.35 18.36
C THR A 165 2.96 -0.44 18.76
N PHE A 166 2.68 0.65 19.47
CA PHE A 166 3.66 1.57 20.03
C PHE A 166 4.06 1.09 21.44
N ALA A 167 5.33 1.23 21.83
CA ALA A 167 5.82 0.73 23.10
C ALA A 167 5.19 1.49 24.28
N ASN A 168 4.73 0.75 25.29
CA ASN A 168 3.99 1.30 26.42
C ASN A 168 4.82 2.23 27.34
N ASP A 169 6.14 2.13 27.29
CA ASP A 169 7.09 2.95 28.06
C ASP A 169 7.44 4.26 27.35
N LEU A 170 6.94 4.47 26.13
CA LEU A 170 7.18 5.65 25.31
C LEU A 170 5.94 6.54 25.20
N THR A 171 6.16 7.79 24.86
CA THR A 171 5.10 8.78 24.62
C THR A 171 5.52 9.74 23.52
N LEU A 172 4.54 10.29 22.79
CA LEU A 172 4.77 11.35 21.82
C LEU A 172 4.64 12.76 22.41
N ARG A 173 4.57 12.89 23.74
CA ARG A 173 4.51 14.19 24.41
C ARG A 173 5.72 15.05 24.05
N GLY A 174 5.44 16.32 23.73
CA GLY A 174 6.47 17.27 23.31
C GLY A 174 6.72 17.29 21.81
N LEU A 175 6.19 16.32 21.05
CA LEU A 175 6.24 16.33 19.59
C LEU A 175 5.01 17.03 19.01
N LYS A 176 5.26 17.89 18.02
CA LYS A 176 4.24 18.51 17.17
C LYS A 176 4.25 17.81 15.81
N ILE A 177 3.13 17.22 15.42
CA ILE A 177 3.01 16.41 14.21
C ILE A 177 1.91 16.94 13.31
N VAL A 178 2.22 17.20 12.05
CA VAL A 178 1.21 17.44 11.01
C VAL A 178 0.79 16.09 10.43
N VAL A 179 -0.50 15.82 10.44
CA VAL A 179 -1.09 14.59 9.86
C VAL A 179 -1.95 14.95 8.67
N ASP A 180 -1.55 14.47 7.50
CA ASP A 180 -2.30 14.60 6.25
C ASP A 180 -3.06 13.30 5.99
N GLY A 181 -4.39 13.37 6.11
CA GLY A 181 -5.30 12.26 5.91
C GLY A 181 -5.74 12.04 4.47
N ALA A 182 -5.17 12.75 3.49
CA ALA A 182 -5.51 12.66 2.07
C ALA A 182 -7.00 12.87 1.73
N HIS A 183 -7.79 13.52 2.60
CA HIS A 183 -9.26 13.49 2.58
C HIS A 183 -9.82 12.06 2.49
N GLY A 184 -9.04 11.07 2.91
CA GLY A 184 -9.28 9.63 2.77
C GLY A 184 -9.80 8.97 4.05
N ALA A 185 -9.74 7.65 4.07
CA ALA A 185 -10.31 6.79 5.10
C ALA A 185 -9.77 7.03 6.52
N ALA A 186 -8.54 7.57 6.63
CA ALA A 186 -7.89 7.83 7.91
C ALA A 186 -8.22 9.19 8.53
N TYR A 187 -9.04 10.04 7.89
CA TYR A 187 -9.30 11.43 8.27
C TYR A 187 -9.69 11.63 9.74
N GLN A 188 -10.38 10.67 10.34
CA GLN A 188 -10.75 10.72 11.76
C GLN A 188 -9.81 9.93 12.66
N VAL A 189 -9.31 8.77 12.20
CA VAL A 189 -8.58 7.86 13.07
C VAL A 189 -7.12 8.23 13.23
N ALA A 190 -6.44 8.66 12.15
CA ALA A 190 -5.02 8.97 12.21
C ALA A 190 -4.69 10.13 13.17
N PRO A 191 -5.37 11.28 13.12
CA PRO A 191 -5.10 12.36 14.08
C PRO A 191 -5.32 11.93 15.52
N LYS A 192 -6.33 11.10 15.80
CA LYS A 192 -6.65 10.62 17.14
C LYS A 192 -5.57 9.69 17.69
N VAL A 193 -5.03 8.76 16.87
CA VAL A 193 -3.96 7.85 17.31
C VAL A 193 -2.75 8.63 17.84
N PHE A 194 -2.26 9.60 17.08
CA PHE A 194 -1.09 10.38 17.49
C PHE A 194 -1.40 11.31 18.67
N HIS A 195 -2.60 11.91 18.69
CA HIS A 195 -3.05 12.75 19.80
C HIS A 195 -3.16 11.95 21.12
N GLU A 196 -3.76 10.79 21.09
CA GLU A 196 -3.93 9.94 22.28
C GLU A 196 -2.60 9.37 22.81
N LEU A 197 -1.57 9.29 21.97
CA LEU A 197 -0.19 8.98 22.39
C LEU A 197 0.56 10.21 22.92
N GLY A 198 -0.06 11.39 22.93
CA GLY A 198 0.43 12.60 23.57
C GLY A 198 0.97 13.68 22.64
N ALA A 199 0.97 13.50 21.31
CA ALA A 199 1.43 14.52 20.38
C ALA A 199 0.49 15.73 20.30
N GLU A 200 1.05 16.92 20.02
CA GLU A 200 0.30 18.05 19.50
C GLU A 200 0.06 17.81 18.00
N VAL A 201 -1.20 17.58 17.62
CA VAL A 201 -1.55 17.18 16.24
C VAL A 201 -2.19 18.33 15.48
N ILE A 202 -1.68 18.59 14.28
CA ILE A 202 -2.25 19.49 13.29
C ILE A 202 -2.74 18.64 12.13
N SER A 203 -4.04 18.67 11.87
CA SER A 203 -4.66 17.85 10.82
C SER A 203 -4.84 18.68 9.55
N ILE A 204 -4.36 18.14 8.41
CA ILE A 204 -4.66 18.62 7.06
C ILE A 204 -5.22 17.47 6.23
N GLY A 205 -5.86 17.75 5.11
CA GLY A 205 -6.46 16.66 4.30
C GLY A 205 -7.49 15.81 5.08
N CYS A 206 -8.20 16.40 6.07
CA CYS A 206 -9.14 15.70 6.96
C CYS A 206 -10.59 16.20 6.86
N SER A 207 -10.97 16.83 5.76
CA SER A 207 -12.33 17.31 5.49
C SER A 207 -12.85 16.73 4.17
N PRO A 208 -13.18 15.42 4.14
CA PRO A 208 -13.65 14.78 2.91
C PRO A 208 -15.03 15.27 2.51
N ASP A 209 -15.24 15.53 1.20
CA ASP A 209 -16.52 15.89 0.59
C ASP A 209 -17.05 14.82 -0.37
N GLY A 210 -16.29 13.72 -0.52
CA GLY A 210 -16.59 12.61 -1.42
C GLY A 210 -15.94 12.73 -2.81
N LEU A 211 -15.41 13.89 -3.16
CA LEU A 211 -14.82 14.19 -4.47
C LEU A 211 -13.35 14.62 -4.38
N ASN A 212 -12.86 14.91 -3.19
CA ASN A 212 -11.53 15.49 -2.94
C ASN A 212 -10.47 14.52 -2.41
N ILE A 213 -10.74 13.22 -2.35
CA ILE A 213 -9.76 12.22 -1.91
C ILE A 213 -8.48 12.28 -2.76
N ASN A 214 -7.30 12.32 -2.13
CA ASN A 214 -5.97 12.45 -2.76
C ASN A 214 -5.77 13.71 -3.64
N HIS A 215 -6.69 14.68 -3.59
CA HIS A 215 -6.59 15.87 -4.43
C HIS A 215 -5.68 16.90 -3.76
N GLU A 216 -4.48 17.10 -4.34
CA GLU A 216 -3.45 18.04 -3.86
C GLU A 216 -3.01 17.82 -2.40
N VAL A 217 -3.26 16.65 -1.83
CA VAL A 217 -2.91 16.24 -0.46
C VAL A 217 -2.50 14.77 -0.42
N GLY A 218 -1.95 14.34 0.72
CA GLY A 218 -1.63 12.95 1.00
C GLY A 218 -0.29 12.49 0.44
N ALA A 219 -0.03 11.19 0.53
CA ALA A 219 1.27 10.58 0.23
C ALA A 219 1.74 10.73 -1.23
N THR A 220 0.84 11.01 -2.16
CA THR A 220 1.16 11.26 -3.58
C THR A 220 1.35 12.73 -3.92
N HIS A 221 0.96 13.65 -3.01
CA HIS A 221 1.06 15.10 -3.13
C HIS A 221 1.57 15.71 -1.82
N PRO A 222 2.86 15.48 -1.45
CA PRO A 222 3.39 15.85 -0.14
C PRO A 222 3.66 17.35 0.01
N GLU A 223 3.44 18.16 -1.02
CA GLU A 223 3.73 19.60 -1.03
C GLU A 223 2.95 20.33 0.04
N ALA A 224 1.66 19.99 0.23
CA ALA A 224 0.81 20.58 1.26
C ALA A 224 1.33 20.23 2.67
N LEU A 225 1.77 18.99 2.88
CA LEU A 225 2.37 18.54 4.13
C LEU A 225 3.67 19.29 4.43
N ILE A 226 4.57 19.40 3.44
CA ILE A 226 5.85 20.11 3.57
C ILE A 226 5.62 21.58 3.95
N ALA A 227 4.65 22.25 3.30
CA ALA A 227 4.28 23.62 3.62
C ALA A 227 3.74 23.74 5.05
N ALA A 228 2.82 22.87 5.46
CA ALA A 228 2.22 22.87 6.78
C ALA A 228 3.25 22.61 7.89
N VAL A 229 4.18 21.66 7.72
CA VAL A 229 5.28 21.40 8.67
C VAL A 229 6.09 22.67 8.91
N LYS A 230 6.46 23.39 7.86
CA LYS A 230 7.24 24.64 7.97
C LYS A 230 6.44 25.76 8.64
N VAL A 231 5.17 25.98 8.25
CA VAL A 231 4.28 27.01 8.79
C VAL A 231 4.05 26.81 10.28
N HIS A 232 3.76 25.58 10.68
CA HIS A 232 3.45 25.26 12.09
C HIS A 232 4.69 24.94 12.92
N LYS A 233 5.88 24.93 12.32
CA LYS A 233 7.14 24.55 12.97
C LYS A 233 7.00 23.18 13.65
N ALA A 234 6.42 22.23 12.93
CA ALA A 234 6.22 20.87 13.43
C ALA A 234 7.52 20.07 13.37
N ASP A 235 7.66 19.11 14.27
CA ASP A 235 8.81 18.20 14.32
C ASP A 235 8.76 17.21 13.17
N TYR A 236 7.54 16.71 12.84
CA TYR A 236 7.28 15.75 11.77
C TYR A 236 5.99 16.05 11.02
N GLY A 237 5.98 15.65 9.76
CA GLY A 237 4.78 15.50 8.96
C GLY A 237 4.59 14.06 8.54
N ILE A 238 3.35 13.58 8.53
CA ILE A 238 2.95 12.23 8.14
C ILE A 238 1.84 12.37 7.10
N ALA A 239 2.09 11.96 5.85
CA ALA A 239 1.07 11.88 4.82
C ALA A 239 0.67 10.43 4.59
N LEU A 240 -0.62 10.17 4.60
CA LEU A 240 -1.24 8.90 4.23
C LEU A 240 -1.83 9.00 2.81
N ASP A 241 -2.12 7.87 2.18
CA ASP A 241 -2.94 7.87 0.97
C ASP A 241 -4.42 7.63 1.29
N GLY A 242 -5.26 7.61 0.25
CA GLY A 242 -6.71 7.61 0.42
C GLY A 242 -7.29 6.48 1.26
N ASP A 243 -6.64 5.32 1.33
CA ASP A 243 -7.05 4.19 2.19
C ASP A 243 -6.03 3.85 3.29
N ALA A 244 -5.01 4.71 3.44
CA ALA A 244 -4.03 4.71 4.52
C ALA A 244 -3.17 3.43 4.64
N ASP A 245 -2.98 2.72 3.55
CA ASP A 245 -2.05 1.59 3.48
C ASP A 245 -0.61 2.03 3.13
N ARG A 246 -0.42 3.33 2.80
CA ARG A 246 0.87 3.96 2.50
C ARG A 246 1.13 5.17 3.36
N LEU A 247 2.42 5.48 3.49
CA LEU A 247 2.84 6.67 4.21
C LEU A 247 4.05 7.34 3.56
N GLN A 248 4.17 8.65 3.75
CA GLN A 248 5.36 9.46 3.53
C GLN A 248 5.66 10.28 4.78
N PHE A 249 6.92 10.50 5.07
CA PHE A 249 7.35 11.34 6.19
C PHE A 249 7.98 12.64 5.71
N VAL A 250 7.81 13.70 6.52
CA VAL A 250 8.53 14.97 6.36
C VAL A 250 9.14 15.36 7.70
N ASP A 251 10.41 15.78 7.73
CA ASP A 251 11.05 16.31 8.95
C ASP A 251 10.80 17.82 9.13
N ALA A 252 11.24 18.37 10.25
CA ALA A 252 11.12 19.79 10.59
C ALA A 252 11.78 20.73 9.56
N LYS A 253 12.71 20.26 8.73
CA LYS A 253 13.37 21.02 7.67
C LYS A 253 12.59 20.96 6.35
N GLY A 254 11.56 20.14 6.28
CA GLY A 254 10.76 19.91 5.08
C GLY A 254 11.39 18.88 4.13
N ARG A 255 12.33 18.04 4.60
CA ARG A 255 12.84 16.89 3.85
C ARG A 255 11.80 15.78 3.82
N LEU A 256 11.49 15.32 2.63
CA LEU A 256 10.63 14.15 2.39
C LEU A 256 11.46 12.86 2.49
N PHE A 257 10.91 11.86 3.18
CA PHE A 257 11.47 10.51 3.30
C PHE A 257 10.50 9.52 2.66
N ASN A 258 11.02 8.68 1.78
CA ASN A 258 10.23 7.67 1.09
C ASN A 258 10.17 6.33 1.85
N GLY A 259 9.38 5.39 1.32
CA GLY A 259 9.22 4.07 1.95
C GLY A 259 10.51 3.25 2.06
N ASP A 260 11.47 3.42 1.17
CA ASP A 260 12.75 2.70 1.24
C ASP A 260 13.56 3.15 2.47
N GLU A 261 13.61 4.47 2.73
CA GLU A 261 14.27 5.04 3.91
C GLU A 261 13.55 4.63 5.19
N VAL A 262 12.22 4.60 5.17
CA VAL A 262 11.41 4.15 6.32
C VAL A 262 11.64 2.66 6.60
N LEU A 263 11.69 1.81 5.59
CA LEU A 263 12.03 0.39 5.75
C LEU A 263 13.39 0.21 6.42
N TYR A 264 14.40 0.96 5.95
CA TYR A 264 15.72 0.93 6.59
C TYR A 264 15.65 1.33 8.07
N LEU A 265 14.92 2.41 8.41
CA LEU A 265 14.74 2.85 9.81
C LEU A 265 14.09 1.78 10.67
N MET A 266 13.04 1.13 10.17
CA MET A 266 12.36 0.05 10.88
C MET A 266 13.27 -1.15 11.16
N VAL A 267 14.14 -1.50 10.21
CA VAL A 267 15.15 -2.56 10.40
C VAL A 267 16.23 -2.11 11.38
N ALA A 268 16.77 -0.88 11.21
CA ALA A 268 17.85 -0.36 12.04
C ALA A 268 17.44 -0.20 13.51
N ASP A 269 16.20 0.24 13.79
CA ASP A 269 15.66 0.31 15.17
C ASP A 269 15.63 -1.07 15.83
N ARG A 270 15.20 -2.11 15.11
CA ARG A 270 15.15 -3.48 15.65
C ARG A 270 16.55 -4.01 15.95
N LEU A 271 17.50 -3.83 15.04
CA LEU A 271 18.89 -4.20 15.29
C LEU A 271 19.47 -3.44 16.47
N GLY A 272 19.13 -2.17 16.64
CA GLY A 272 19.55 -1.35 17.79
C GLY A 272 18.94 -1.80 19.13
N ARG A 273 17.93 -2.65 19.09
CA ARG A 273 17.31 -3.30 20.25
C ARG A 273 17.73 -4.75 20.44
N ASP A 274 18.80 -5.17 19.75
CA ASP A 274 19.29 -6.55 19.74
C ASP A 274 18.23 -7.58 19.26
N GLU A 275 17.22 -7.13 18.49
CA GLU A 275 16.29 -8.03 17.84
C GLU A 275 16.92 -8.69 16.60
N HIS A 276 16.67 -9.97 16.43
CA HIS A 276 17.14 -10.69 15.26
C HIS A 276 16.31 -10.33 14.02
N VAL A 277 16.95 -9.72 13.01
CA VAL A 277 16.36 -9.41 11.71
C VAL A 277 17.11 -10.17 10.62
N PRO A 278 16.66 -11.37 10.24
CA PRO A 278 17.37 -12.21 9.28
C PRO A 278 17.38 -11.61 7.88
N GLY A 279 16.36 -10.83 7.53
CA GLY A 279 16.26 -10.22 6.22
C GLY A 279 15.09 -9.25 6.09
N ALA A 280 15.12 -8.49 4.99
CA ALA A 280 14.06 -7.60 4.57
C ALA A 280 13.76 -7.79 3.08
N VAL A 281 12.51 -7.52 2.70
CA VAL A 281 12.06 -7.61 1.30
C VAL A 281 11.70 -6.21 0.80
N GLY A 282 12.36 -5.79 -0.27
CA GLY A 282 11.96 -4.63 -1.06
C GLY A 282 11.40 -5.05 -2.43
N THR A 283 11.31 -4.10 -3.35
CA THR A 283 10.91 -4.39 -4.73
C THR A 283 12.06 -4.15 -5.71
N LEU A 284 11.84 -4.48 -6.97
CA LEU A 284 12.75 -4.11 -8.05
C LEU A 284 13.02 -2.59 -8.10
N MET A 285 12.14 -1.77 -7.50
CA MET A 285 12.28 -0.31 -7.47
C MET A 285 13.02 0.21 -6.24
N THR A 286 13.25 -0.62 -5.21
CA THR A 286 13.96 -0.19 -3.99
C THR A 286 15.34 0.33 -4.32
N ASN A 287 15.68 1.47 -3.74
CA ASN A 287 16.96 2.14 -3.98
C ASN A 287 18.16 1.27 -3.59
N LEU A 288 19.18 1.22 -4.44
CA LEU A 288 20.35 0.38 -4.24
C LEU A 288 21.12 0.74 -2.96
N ALA A 289 21.17 2.02 -2.57
CA ALA A 289 21.82 2.45 -1.35
C ALA A 289 21.19 1.82 -0.09
N VAL A 290 19.87 1.66 -0.08
CA VAL A 290 19.14 1.02 1.04
C VAL A 290 19.48 -0.46 1.12
N GLU A 291 19.45 -1.18 0.00
CA GLU A 291 19.90 -2.58 -0.05
C GLU A 291 21.32 -2.75 0.48
N GLN A 292 22.26 -1.95 -0.04
CA GLN A 292 23.67 -2.01 0.38
C GLN A 292 23.84 -1.70 1.87
N ALA A 293 23.11 -0.73 2.39
CA ALA A 293 23.18 -0.36 3.80
C ALA A 293 22.62 -1.46 4.72
N LEU A 294 21.55 -2.16 4.31
CA LEU A 294 21.00 -3.30 5.04
C LEU A 294 21.95 -4.50 5.02
N VAL A 295 22.49 -4.82 3.85
CA VAL A 295 23.49 -5.91 3.70
C VAL A 295 24.75 -5.64 4.52
N ALA A 296 25.22 -4.40 4.57
CA ALA A 296 26.36 -4.01 5.41
C ALA A 296 26.11 -4.19 6.91
N LYS A 297 24.83 -4.21 7.35
CA LYS A 297 24.42 -4.53 8.73
C LYS A 297 24.18 -6.02 8.97
N GLY A 298 24.47 -6.88 7.98
CA GLY A 298 24.26 -8.32 8.08
C GLY A 298 22.80 -8.76 7.83
N VAL A 299 21.94 -7.87 7.34
CA VAL A 299 20.55 -8.20 7.00
C VAL A 299 20.48 -8.63 5.53
N ALA A 300 19.99 -9.83 5.27
CA ALA A 300 19.77 -10.28 3.91
C ALA A 300 18.69 -9.43 3.23
N PHE A 301 18.86 -9.12 1.95
CA PHE A 301 17.90 -8.33 1.20
C PHE A 301 17.43 -9.06 -0.06
N VAL A 302 16.13 -9.03 -0.30
CA VAL A 302 15.52 -9.66 -1.47
C VAL A 302 14.61 -8.67 -2.19
N ARG A 303 14.71 -8.65 -3.52
CA ARG A 303 13.87 -7.85 -4.39
C ARG A 303 12.72 -8.68 -4.94
N ALA A 304 11.50 -8.34 -4.51
CA ALA A 304 10.28 -8.86 -5.11
C ALA A 304 9.92 -8.10 -6.41
N LYS A 305 8.99 -8.62 -7.18
CA LYS A 305 8.30 -7.82 -8.20
C LYS A 305 7.60 -6.62 -7.53
N VAL A 306 7.36 -5.55 -8.32
CA VAL A 306 6.59 -4.39 -7.84
C VAL A 306 5.15 -4.80 -7.53
N GLY A 307 4.70 -4.45 -6.35
CA GLY A 307 3.37 -4.76 -5.81
C GLY A 307 3.46 -5.45 -4.45
N ASP A 308 2.68 -4.97 -3.51
CA ASP A 308 2.64 -5.41 -2.11
C ASP A 308 2.41 -6.92 -1.94
N ARG A 309 1.59 -7.53 -2.81
CA ARG A 309 1.36 -8.96 -2.86
C ARG A 309 2.67 -9.76 -3.01
N TYR A 310 3.54 -9.33 -3.93
CA TYR A 310 4.81 -10.01 -4.18
C TYR A 310 5.81 -9.84 -3.04
N VAL A 311 5.78 -8.68 -2.37
CA VAL A 311 6.57 -8.45 -1.15
C VAL A 311 6.12 -9.40 -0.05
N LEU A 312 4.80 -9.52 0.18
CA LEU A 312 4.22 -10.42 1.16
C LEU A 312 4.55 -11.89 0.86
N GLU A 313 4.42 -12.34 -0.41
CA GLU A 313 4.78 -13.70 -0.83
C GLU A 313 6.25 -14.03 -0.53
N GLU A 314 7.17 -13.09 -0.77
CA GLU A 314 8.60 -13.30 -0.50
C GLU A 314 8.90 -13.29 1.01
N LEU A 315 8.17 -12.51 1.82
CA LEU A 315 8.24 -12.54 3.29
C LEU A 315 7.79 -13.90 3.82
N ASP A 316 6.62 -14.38 3.39
CA ASP A 316 6.04 -15.65 3.81
C ASP A 316 6.95 -16.84 3.47
N LYS A 317 7.51 -16.87 2.26
CA LYS A 317 8.45 -17.94 1.83
C LYS A 317 9.69 -18.05 2.72
N ARG A 318 10.13 -16.94 3.33
CA ARG A 318 11.35 -16.87 4.14
C ARG A 318 11.10 -16.84 5.63
N GLY A 319 9.85 -16.70 6.06
CA GLY A 319 9.51 -16.42 7.44
C GLY A 319 10.05 -15.07 7.94
N TRP A 320 10.19 -14.08 7.03
CA TRP A 320 10.64 -12.74 7.36
C TRP A 320 9.44 -11.83 7.63
N ILE A 321 9.67 -10.77 8.38
CA ILE A 321 8.58 -9.92 8.88
C ILE A 321 8.62 -8.46 8.39
N LEU A 322 9.75 -8.01 7.82
CA LEU A 322 9.92 -6.62 7.39
C LEU A 322 10.08 -6.53 5.88
N GLY A 323 9.26 -5.69 5.27
CA GLY A 323 9.34 -5.42 3.84
C GLY A 323 8.60 -4.15 3.46
N GLY A 324 8.72 -3.74 2.21
CA GLY A 324 7.98 -2.59 1.71
C GLY A 324 8.42 -2.09 0.36
N GLU A 325 7.80 -1.00 -0.03
CA GLU A 325 7.99 -0.32 -1.30
C GLU A 325 8.35 1.15 -1.08
N GLY A 326 9.13 1.74 -1.97
CA GLY A 326 9.44 3.17 -1.96
C GLY A 326 8.21 4.08 -2.00
N SER A 327 7.08 3.57 -2.50
CA SER A 327 5.77 4.24 -2.48
C SER A 327 5.19 4.43 -1.07
N GLY A 328 5.79 3.83 -0.03
CA GLY A 328 5.36 3.95 1.36
C GLY A 328 4.45 2.82 1.85
N HIS A 329 4.18 1.79 1.04
CA HIS A 329 3.50 0.58 1.52
C HIS A 329 4.50 -0.29 2.26
N LEU A 330 4.37 -0.37 3.58
CA LEU A 330 5.34 -0.99 4.48
C LEU A 330 4.69 -2.11 5.29
N LEU A 331 5.41 -3.19 5.43
CA LEU A 331 4.99 -4.40 6.14
C LEU A 331 5.84 -4.61 7.39
N ALA A 332 5.19 -4.76 8.53
CA ALA A 332 5.75 -5.23 9.79
C ALA A 332 4.84 -6.34 10.30
N LEU A 333 5.06 -7.59 9.83
CA LEU A 333 4.12 -8.70 9.99
C LEU A 333 3.95 -9.18 11.45
N ASP A 334 4.87 -8.78 12.34
CA ASP A 334 4.71 -8.94 13.79
C ASP A 334 3.74 -7.90 14.41
N LYS A 335 3.42 -6.83 13.69
CA LYS A 335 2.50 -5.78 14.13
C LYS A 335 1.15 -5.90 13.42
N HIS A 336 1.16 -6.00 12.09
CA HIS A 336 -0.05 -6.10 11.30
C HIS A 336 0.13 -7.08 10.12
N THR A 337 -0.96 -7.68 9.67
CA THR A 337 -0.98 -8.67 8.58
C THR A 337 -0.93 -8.06 7.17
N THR A 338 -0.99 -6.74 7.06
CA THR A 338 -0.96 -5.98 5.79
C THR A 338 -0.22 -4.65 6.00
N GLY A 339 0.06 -3.92 4.94
CA GLY A 339 0.60 -2.57 5.03
C GLY A 339 -0.35 -1.63 5.77
N ASP A 340 0.21 -0.82 6.65
CA ASP A 340 -0.52 0.12 7.50
C ASP A 340 0.33 1.38 7.72
N GLY A 341 -0.12 2.49 7.12
CA GLY A 341 0.60 3.75 7.20
C GLY A 341 0.70 4.30 8.63
N ILE A 342 -0.34 4.12 9.44
CA ILE A 342 -0.36 4.60 10.85
C ILE A 342 0.57 3.75 11.71
N VAL A 343 0.48 2.42 11.61
CA VAL A 343 1.38 1.51 12.35
C VAL A 343 2.83 1.73 11.94
N SER A 344 3.10 1.89 10.66
CA SER A 344 4.45 2.17 10.16
C SER A 344 4.99 3.51 10.66
N ALA A 345 4.14 4.54 10.70
CA ALA A 345 4.49 5.83 11.29
C ALA A 345 4.85 5.69 12.78
N LEU A 346 4.09 4.91 13.53
CA LEU A 346 4.37 4.66 14.95
C LEU A 346 5.69 3.92 15.15
N GLN A 347 6.06 2.97 14.28
CA GLN A 347 7.35 2.29 14.37
C GLN A 347 8.54 3.27 14.18
N VAL A 348 8.41 4.22 13.23
CA VAL A 348 9.45 5.26 13.02
C VAL A 348 9.52 6.23 14.18
N LEU A 349 8.38 6.75 14.63
CA LEU A 349 8.33 7.66 15.78
C LEU A 349 8.88 7.00 17.04
N GLN A 350 8.60 5.70 17.24
CA GLN A 350 9.18 4.92 18.32
C GLN A 350 10.71 4.88 18.27
N ALA A 351 11.28 4.68 17.07
CA ALA A 351 12.73 4.70 16.86
C ALA A 351 13.34 6.07 17.20
N CYS A 352 12.69 7.15 16.76
CA CYS A 352 13.12 8.53 17.05
C CYS A 352 13.05 8.84 18.56
N VAL A 353 11.92 8.57 19.20
CA VAL A 353 11.72 8.85 20.63
C VAL A 353 12.68 8.05 21.49
N ARG A 354 12.82 6.74 21.22
CA ARG A 354 13.71 5.86 21.99
C ARG A 354 15.17 6.28 21.91
N SER A 355 15.61 6.65 20.73
CA SER A 355 17.02 7.04 20.50
C SER A 355 17.31 8.50 20.85
N GLY A 356 16.30 9.34 20.98
CA GLY A 356 16.45 10.80 21.09
C GLY A 356 17.03 11.46 19.84
N LYS A 357 16.97 10.79 18.68
CA LYS A 357 17.53 11.22 17.41
C LYS A 357 16.44 11.54 16.40
N SER A 358 16.71 12.49 15.50
CA SER A 358 15.85 12.75 14.36
C SER A 358 15.93 11.62 13.32
N MET A 359 14.94 11.53 12.40
CA MET A 359 15.00 10.61 11.26
C MET A 359 16.27 10.83 10.42
N SER A 360 16.64 12.10 10.19
CA SER A 360 17.85 12.45 9.44
C SER A 360 19.14 11.94 10.11
N ASP A 361 19.20 11.99 11.45
CA ASP A 361 20.34 11.45 12.20
C ASP A 361 20.40 9.92 12.14
N LEU A 362 19.26 9.26 12.24
CA LEU A 362 19.16 7.79 12.13
C LEU A 362 19.51 7.29 10.72
N LEU A 363 19.29 8.11 9.69
CA LEU A 363 19.62 7.85 8.29
C LEU A 363 21.00 8.38 7.87
N SER A 364 21.82 8.90 8.78
CA SER A 364 23.10 9.54 8.45
C SER A 364 24.08 8.65 7.67
N GLY A 365 23.90 7.34 7.73
CA GLY A 365 24.69 6.35 6.98
C GLY A 365 24.09 5.92 5.64
N VAL A 366 22.94 6.49 5.23
CA VAL A 366 22.24 6.12 3.99
C VAL A 366 21.94 7.35 3.17
N THR A 367 22.56 7.45 2.01
CA THR A 367 22.24 8.47 1.01
C THR A 367 21.69 7.77 -0.22
N LEU A 368 20.42 8.05 -0.55
CA LEU A 368 19.80 7.45 -1.72
C LEU A 368 20.58 7.77 -2.99
N PHE A 369 20.78 6.78 -3.84
CA PHE A 369 21.37 6.99 -5.14
C PHE A 369 20.40 7.75 -6.03
N PRO A 370 20.86 8.81 -6.74
CA PRO A 370 20.10 9.44 -7.80
C PRO A 370 19.55 8.42 -8.80
N GLN A 371 18.28 8.59 -9.15
CA GLN A 371 17.56 7.73 -10.07
C GLN A 371 17.17 8.51 -11.33
N THR A 372 17.49 8.01 -12.50
CA THR A 372 16.97 8.52 -13.78
C THR A 372 16.05 7.50 -14.39
N LEU A 373 14.82 7.92 -14.71
CA LEU A 373 13.80 7.11 -15.39
C LEU A 373 13.50 7.73 -16.75
N ILE A 374 13.73 6.97 -17.84
CA ILE A 374 13.38 7.37 -19.20
C ILE A 374 12.28 6.45 -19.71
N ASN A 375 11.18 7.04 -20.13
CA ASN A 375 10.07 6.35 -20.76
C ASN A 375 10.25 6.36 -22.28
N VAL A 376 10.41 5.20 -22.90
CA VAL A 376 10.53 5.04 -24.35
C VAL A 376 9.21 4.45 -24.88
N ARG A 377 8.48 5.22 -25.70
CA ARG A 377 7.23 4.74 -26.33
C ARG A 377 7.53 3.67 -27.36
N LEU A 378 6.74 2.58 -27.30
CA LEU A 378 6.78 1.54 -28.31
C LEU A 378 6.09 2.04 -29.59
N GLN A 379 6.69 1.75 -30.75
CA GLN A 379 6.04 1.99 -32.06
C GLN A 379 4.95 0.94 -32.30
N ALA A 380 4.04 1.26 -33.24
CA ALA A 380 3.00 0.30 -33.63
C ALA A 380 3.62 -1.01 -34.14
N GLY A 381 3.20 -2.13 -33.52
CA GLY A 381 3.72 -3.46 -33.86
C GLY A 381 4.96 -3.90 -33.06
N GLN A 382 5.58 -3.03 -32.26
CA GLN A 382 6.69 -3.43 -31.39
C GLN A 382 6.18 -4.05 -30.09
N SER A 383 6.85 -5.10 -29.65
CA SER A 383 6.59 -5.72 -28.33
C SER A 383 7.84 -5.70 -27.46
N TRP A 384 7.66 -5.52 -26.15
CA TRP A 384 8.78 -5.64 -25.19
C TRP A 384 9.44 -7.02 -25.26
N THR A 385 8.66 -8.08 -25.49
CA THR A 385 9.15 -9.47 -25.60
C THR A 385 10.20 -9.64 -26.72
N GLU A 386 10.11 -8.83 -27.75
CA GLU A 386 11.08 -8.82 -28.86
C GLU A 386 12.23 -7.85 -28.58
N LEU A 387 11.90 -6.62 -28.17
CA LEU A 387 12.91 -5.57 -27.92
C LEU A 387 13.92 -5.97 -26.86
N GLN A 388 13.52 -6.65 -25.79
CA GLN A 388 14.44 -7.12 -24.74
C GLN A 388 15.52 -8.11 -25.24
N LYS A 389 15.34 -8.67 -26.44
CA LYS A 389 16.29 -9.62 -27.06
C LYS A 389 17.22 -8.94 -28.08
N LEU A 390 17.03 -7.67 -28.35
CA LEU A 390 17.84 -6.94 -29.33
C LEU A 390 19.33 -6.93 -28.93
N PRO A 391 20.25 -7.35 -29.81
CA PRO A 391 21.67 -7.38 -29.50
C PRO A 391 22.23 -6.02 -29.05
N GLN A 392 21.77 -4.92 -29.67
CA GLN A 392 22.20 -3.56 -29.31
C GLN A 392 21.75 -3.18 -27.90
N LEU A 393 20.53 -3.53 -27.48
CA LEU A 393 20.04 -3.25 -26.13
C LEU A 393 20.82 -4.05 -25.09
N LEU A 394 21.03 -5.35 -25.35
CA LEU A 394 21.79 -6.22 -24.45
C LEU A 394 23.24 -5.76 -24.32
N ALA A 395 23.88 -5.38 -25.43
CA ALA A 395 25.26 -4.86 -25.41
C ALA A 395 25.36 -3.53 -24.64
N ALA A 396 24.45 -2.57 -24.90
CA ALA A 396 24.44 -1.30 -24.19
C ALA A 396 24.17 -1.48 -22.69
N THR A 397 23.22 -2.34 -22.32
CA THR A 397 22.92 -2.65 -20.91
C THR A 397 24.16 -3.23 -20.22
N LYS A 398 24.82 -4.20 -20.84
CA LYS A 398 26.02 -4.84 -20.28
C LYS A 398 27.20 -3.86 -20.11
N LEU A 399 27.37 -2.95 -21.07
CA LEU A 399 28.41 -1.89 -20.99
C LEU A 399 28.12 -0.94 -19.84
N VAL A 400 26.86 -0.50 -19.70
CA VAL A 400 26.44 0.39 -18.60
C VAL A 400 26.55 -0.32 -17.25
N GLU A 401 26.14 -1.58 -17.13
CA GLU A 401 26.31 -2.36 -15.90
C GLU A 401 27.79 -2.50 -15.52
N ALA A 402 28.67 -2.71 -16.49
CA ALA A 402 30.12 -2.75 -16.26
C ALA A 402 30.69 -1.38 -15.83
N GLU A 403 30.21 -0.27 -16.44
CA GLU A 403 30.56 1.10 -16.06
C GLU A 403 30.14 1.44 -14.63
N LEU A 404 28.93 1.03 -14.24
CA LEU A 404 28.35 1.30 -12.91
C LEU A 404 28.96 0.41 -11.81
N GLY A 405 29.30 -0.83 -12.12
CA GLY A 405 29.82 -1.81 -11.17
C GLY A 405 28.91 -1.94 -9.94
N LYS A 406 29.46 -1.73 -8.74
CA LYS A 406 28.71 -1.73 -7.47
C LYS A 406 28.11 -0.36 -7.11
N SER A 407 28.42 0.68 -7.88
CA SER A 407 28.01 2.06 -7.60
C SER A 407 26.69 2.44 -8.27
N GLY A 408 26.04 1.48 -8.93
CA GLY A 408 24.76 1.73 -9.59
C GLY A 408 24.14 0.44 -10.11
N ARG A 409 22.98 0.58 -10.75
CA ARG A 409 22.28 -0.53 -11.39
C ARG A 409 21.36 -0.07 -12.52
N VAL A 410 20.99 -1.00 -13.35
CA VAL A 410 20.04 -0.82 -14.45
C VAL A 410 18.78 -1.65 -14.18
N LEU A 411 17.61 -1.09 -14.49
CA LEU A 411 16.35 -1.81 -14.55
C LEU A 411 15.57 -1.39 -15.80
N ILE A 412 15.31 -2.34 -16.68
CA ILE A 412 14.53 -2.11 -17.90
C ILE A 412 13.28 -2.99 -17.84
N ARG A 413 12.10 -2.39 -18.00
CA ARG A 413 10.83 -3.13 -17.95
C ARG A 413 9.76 -2.49 -18.82
N ALA A 414 8.81 -3.29 -19.31
CA ALA A 414 7.58 -2.76 -19.88
C ALA A 414 6.74 -2.04 -18.81
N SER A 415 6.00 -1.03 -19.22
CA SER A 415 4.89 -0.50 -18.42
C SER A 415 3.74 -1.51 -18.41
N GLY A 416 3.07 -1.66 -17.28
CA GLY A 416 1.88 -2.53 -17.17
C GLY A 416 0.61 -1.90 -17.74
N THR A 417 0.59 -0.58 -17.95
CA THR A 417 -0.61 0.19 -18.29
C THR A 417 -0.50 0.98 -19.58
N GLU A 418 0.70 1.20 -20.09
CA GLU A 418 0.98 2.04 -21.26
C GLU A 418 1.90 1.31 -22.24
N PRO A 419 1.82 1.58 -23.54
CA PRO A 419 2.70 0.98 -24.56
C PRO A 419 4.09 1.64 -24.54
N LEU A 420 4.83 1.47 -23.44
CA LEU A 420 6.18 2.01 -23.28
C LEU A 420 7.09 1.07 -22.47
N VAL A 421 8.39 1.23 -22.69
CA VAL A 421 9.46 0.63 -21.90
C VAL A 421 10.05 1.68 -20.97
N ARG A 422 10.23 1.31 -19.72
CA ARG A 422 10.85 2.15 -18.70
C ARG A 422 12.31 1.73 -18.51
N VAL A 423 13.22 2.63 -18.83
CA VAL A 423 14.65 2.48 -18.57
C VAL A 423 14.99 3.26 -17.30
N MET A 424 15.33 2.59 -16.24
CA MET A 424 15.72 3.18 -14.97
C MET A 424 17.20 2.87 -14.73
N VAL A 425 17.97 3.90 -14.37
CA VAL A 425 19.35 3.78 -13.91
C VAL A 425 19.50 4.49 -12.58
N GLU A 426 20.13 3.82 -11.63
CA GLU A 426 20.62 4.39 -10.38
C GLU A 426 22.13 4.46 -10.42
N ALA A 427 22.70 5.55 -9.93
CA ALA A 427 24.15 5.71 -9.72
C ALA A 427 24.40 6.65 -8.55
N GLN A 428 25.61 6.60 -7.98
CA GLN A 428 26.03 7.55 -6.92
C GLN A 428 26.05 9.00 -7.41
N ASP A 429 26.28 9.21 -8.71
CA ASP A 429 26.27 10.52 -9.36
C ASP A 429 25.08 10.65 -10.31
N ALA A 430 24.35 11.78 -10.21
CA ALA A 430 23.14 12.04 -11.00
C ALA A 430 23.43 12.21 -12.50
N VAL A 431 24.58 12.77 -12.86
CA VAL A 431 24.99 12.97 -14.26
C VAL A 431 25.31 11.61 -14.88
N GLN A 432 26.01 10.74 -14.13
CA GLN A 432 26.27 9.37 -14.56
C GLN A 432 24.97 8.58 -14.73
N ALA A 433 24.04 8.65 -13.76
CA ALA A 433 22.74 7.96 -13.86
C ALA A 433 22.00 8.36 -15.14
N ARG A 434 21.97 9.66 -15.44
CA ARG A 434 21.33 10.21 -16.63
C ARG A 434 22.00 9.76 -17.91
N SER A 435 23.33 9.95 -18.04
CA SER A 435 24.10 9.55 -19.21
C SER A 435 23.93 8.06 -19.54
N CYS A 436 23.99 7.22 -18.50
CA CYS A 436 23.78 5.78 -18.63
C CYS A 436 22.35 5.41 -19.06
N ALA A 437 21.34 6.08 -18.52
CA ALA A 437 19.96 5.87 -18.94
C ALA A 437 19.72 6.29 -20.40
N GLU A 438 20.29 7.41 -20.83
CA GLU A 438 20.21 7.91 -22.21
C GLU A 438 20.91 6.95 -23.20
N LYS A 439 22.09 6.42 -22.86
CA LYS A 439 22.80 5.41 -23.68
C LYS A 439 21.93 4.19 -23.99
N ILE A 440 21.21 3.70 -22.97
CA ILE A 440 20.33 2.54 -23.12
C ILE A 440 19.07 2.93 -23.91
N ALA A 441 18.42 4.05 -23.55
CA ALA A 441 17.18 4.50 -24.19
C ALA A 441 17.32 4.71 -25.70
N LEU A 442 18.48 5.24 -26.16
CA LEU A 442 18.80 5.42 -27.57
C LEU A 442 18.74 4.11 -28.38
N THR A 443 19.09 2.97 -27.78
CA THR A 443 19.03 1.66 -28.48
C THR A 443 17.62 1.14 -28.69
N LEU A 444 16.63 1.72 -28.03
CA LEU A 444 15.21 1.38 -28.15
C LEU A 444 14.49 2.29 -29.17
N THR A 445 15.10 3.40 -29.58
CA THR A 445 14.53 4.38 -30.51
C THR A 445 15.06 4.20 -31.95
N LEU A 446 16.05 3.37 -32.13
CA LEU A 446 16.61 2.96 -33.42
C LEU A 446 15.91 1.72 -33.97
#